data_9fdf0cb311b2c90f05ec2c0337115360
#
_entry.id   9fdf0cb311b2c90f05ec2c0337115360
#
_cell.length_a   1.000
_cell.length_b   1.000
_cell.length_c   1.000
_cell.angle_alpha   90.00
_cell.angle_beta   90.00
_cell.angle_gamma   90.00
#
_symmetry.space_group_name_H-M   'P 1'
#
loop_
_entity.id
_entity.type
_entity.pdbx_description
1 polymer ?
#
loop_
_entity_poly.entity_id
_entity_poly.type
_entity_poly.pdbx_seq_one_letter_code
_entity_poly.pdbx_strand_id
1 'polypeptide(L)'
;LWTAAVTLSGGKAVHYRCDEQADWYPDLGDLRSKVSDRTKGIVIINPNNPTGSLYPKEILESIVEIALEHELMIFADEIYDRIVYDGEEHTSIASLTDELFFVTFNGLSKSHRAAGFRAGWMVLSGNLESAKDYCQGLQILSNMRLCSNVPAQYAIQTALGESESIEQLVSPGGRLAEQRKVSHRMISGIPGLSCVKPKGALYLFPKVDTEKFGIVDDERMVLDLLRTKHILVVQGRGFNWPEPDHFRIVFLPNTKTLEQAMEEIADFFSGYRQG
;
A
#
# COMPACT_ATOMS: atom_id res chain seq x y z
N LEU A 1 -9.77 -1.03 3.25
CA LEU A 1 -9.84 -2.20 4.13
C LEU A 1 -9.64 -1.83 5.60
N TRP A 2 -8.53 -1.19 5.98
CA TRP A 2 -8.24 -0.81 7.37
C TRP A 2 -9.31 0.08 7.99
N THR A 3 -9.75 1.14 7.28
CA THR A 3 -10.85 2.01 7.71
C THR A 3 -12.11 1.22 8.03
N ALA A 4 -12.48 0.29 7.14
CA ALA A 4 -13.65 -0.56 7.34
C ALA A 4 -13.47 -1.50 8.55
N ALA A 5 -12.29 -2.10 8.73
CA ALA A 5 -12.01 -2.98 9.86
C ALA A 5 -12.12 -2.23 11.20
N VAL A 6 -11.54 -1.04 11.29
CA VAL A 6 -11.65 -0.17 12.48
C VAL A 6 -13.09 0.19 12.78
N THR A 7 -13.86 0.60 11.76
CA THR A 7 -15.28 0.97 11.93
C THR A 7 -16.13 -0.22 12.36
N LEU A 8 -15.94 -1.38 11.76
CA LEU A 8 -16.66 -2.61 12.13
C LEU A 8 -16.33 -3.08 13.57
N SER A 9 -15.13 -2.75 14.06
CA SER A 9 -14.72 -3.03 15.43
C SER A 9 -15.20 -1.96 16.44
N GLY A 10 -16.01 -0.99 16.02
CA GLY A 10 -16.52 0.10 16.86
C GLY A 10 -15.51 1.23 17.10
N GLY A 11 -14.38 1.22 16.40
CA GLY A 11 -13.37 2.26 16.47
C GLY A 11 -13.65 3.41 15.50
N LYS A 12 -12.89 4.49 15.65
CA LYS A 12 -12.84 5.61 14.71
C LYS A 12 -11.49 5.62 13.98
N ALA A 13 -11.51 5.43 12.69
CA ALA A 13 -10.31 5.60 11.86
C ALA A 13 -10.01 7.10 11.69
N VAL A 14 -8.78 7.49 11.99
CA VAL A 14 -8.26 8.84 11.79
C VAL A 14 -7.05 8.72 10.86
N HIS A 15 -7.13 9.35 9.68
CA HIS A 15 -6.08 9.24 8.68
C HIS A 15 -5.03 10.36 8.87
N TYR A 16 -3.77 9.98 8.97
CA TYR A 16 -2.66 10.91 8.83
C TYR A 16 -2.31 11.10 7.35
N ARG A 17 -1.74 12.23 7.06
CA ARG A 17 -1.36 12.60 5.71
C ARG A 17 -0.03 11.95 5.32
N CYS A 18 0.05 11.51 4.06
CA CYS A 18 1.33 11.21 3.39
C CYS A 18 1.61 12.33 2.39
N ASP A 19 2.84 12.85 2.40
CA ASP A 19 3.21 14.01 1.58
C ASP A 19 3.75 13.57 0.21
N GLU A 20 3.03 13.92 -0.85
CA GLU A 20 3.44 13.64 -2.22
C GLU A 20 4.81 14.24 -2.56
N GLN A 21 5.11 15.45 -2.05
CA GLN A 21 6.36 16.14 -2.31
C GLN A 21 7.55 15.53 -1.57
N ALA A 22 7.27 14.74 -0.54
CA ALA A 22 8.24 13.96 0.23
C ALA A 22 8.14 12.46 -0.08
N ASP A 23 8.04 12.08 -1.35
CA ASP A 23 7.97 10.67 -1.79
C ASP A 23 6.81 9.87 -1.14
N TRP A 24 5.72 10.52 -0.78
CA TRP A 24 4.58 9.94 -0.07
C TRP A 24 4.92 9.42 1.33
N TYR A 25 5.94 9.95 1.97
CA TYR A 25 6.21 9.60 3.36
C TYR A 25 5.16 10.18 4.30
N PRO A 26 4.87 9.51 5.43
CA PRO A 26 4.01 10.05 6.47
C PRO A 26 4.48 11.43 6.94
N ASP A 27 3.57 12.40 6.97
CA ASP A 27 3.80 13.67 7.65
C ASP A 27 3.75 13.41 9.16
N LEU A 28 4.93 13.37 9.78
CA LEU A 28 5.09 13.06 11.21
C LEU A 28 4.46 14.11 12.11
N GLY A 29 4.41 15.38 11.67
CA GLY A 29 3.74 16.46 12.40
C GLY A 29 2.22 16.26 12.39
N ASP A 30 1.65 15.92 11.24
CA ASP A 30 0.24 15.61 11.10
C ASP A 30 -0.13 14.33 11.87
N LEU A 31 0.70 13.27 11.78
CA LEU A 31 0.51 12.05 12.55
C LEU A 31 0.44 12.35 14.06
N ARG A 32 1.46 13.06 14.59
CA ARG A 32 1.55 13.42 16.02
C ARG A 32 0.35 14.25 16.47
N SER A 33 -0.10 15.18 15.65
CA SER A 33 -1.26 16.04 15.95
C SER A 33 -2.58 15.29 16.06
N LYS A 34 -2.67 14.10 15.47
CA LYS A 34 -3.87 13.25 15.46
C LYS A 34 -3.91 12.21 16.56
N VAL A 35 -2.82 12.03 17.29
CA VAL A 35 -2.78 11.16 18.47
C VAL A 35 -3.54 11.82 19.62
N SER A 36 -4.28 11.03 20.38
CA SER A 36 -5.03 11.45 21.56
C SER A 36 -5.09 10.30 22.57
N ASP A 37 -5.55 10.57 23.79
CA ASP A 37 -5.74 9.56 24.85
C ASP A 37 -6.63 8.37 24.45
N ARG A 38 -7.41 8.52 23.37
CA ARG A 38 -8.24 7.46 22.81
C ARG A 38 -7.58 6.68 21.68
N THR A 39 -6.42 7.11 21.23
CA THR A 39 -5.68 6.39 20.19
C THR A 39 -5.17 5.07 20.75
N LYS A 40 -5.36 3.98 20.02
CA LYS A 40 -4.95 2.63 20.43
C LYS A 40 -3.81 2.06 19.61
N GLY A 41 -3.64 2.56 18.40
CA GLY A 41 -2.55 2.07 17.55
C GLY A 41 -2.41 2.88 16.28
N ILE A 42 -1.27 2.68 15.64
CA ILE A 42 -0.93 3.25 14.34
C ILE A 42 -0.92 2.13 13.31
N VAL A 43 -1.51 2.38 12.14
CA VAL A 43 -1.45 1.46 11.01
C VAL A 43 -0.48 2.02 9.97
N ILE A 44 0.47 1.20 9.55
CA ILE A 44 1.35 1.50 8.41
C ILE A 44 1.21 0.44 7.33
N ILE A 45 1.37 0.84 6.08
CA ILE A 45 1.43 -0.05 4.92
C ILE A 45 2.74 0.26 4.21
N ASN A 46 3.72 -0.64 4.29
CA ASN A 46 5.06 -0.41 3.77
C ASN A 46 5.65 -1.68 3.14
N PRO A 47 5.96 -1.67 1.83
CA PRO A 47 5.69 -0.64 0.82
C PRO A 47 4.23 -0.31 0.63
N ASN A 48 3.93 0.95 0.29
CA ASN A 48 2.59 1.49 0.37
C ASN A 48 1.70 1.14 -0.84
N ASN A 49 0.44 0.91 -0.55
CA ASN A 49 -0.64 0.88 -1.52
C ASN A 49 -1.61 2.02 -1.16
N PRO A 50 -1.79 3.05 -2.02
CA PRO A 50 -1.65 3.01 -3.48
C PRO A 50 -0.37 3.63 -4.05
N THR A 51 0.49 4.27 -3.27
CA THR A 51 1.53 5.18 -3.76
C THR A 51 2.81 4.49 -4.26
N GLY A 52 3.05 3.25 -3.81
CA GLY A 52 4.31 2.56 -4.06
C GLY A 52 5.50 3.13 -3.28
N SER A 53 5.25 3.99 -2.31
CA SER A 53 6.28 4.52 -1.40
C SER A 53 6.90 3.41 -0.57
N LEU A 54 8.19 3.53 -0.32
CA LEU A 54 8.95 2.70 0.62
C LEU A 54 9.51 3.64 1.68
N TYR A 55 9.08 3.46 2.91
CA TYR A 55 9.49 4.35 4.01
C TYR A 55 10.91 4.04 4.44
N PRO A 56 11.81 5.03 4.46
CA PRO A 56 13.17 4.86 4.96
C PRO A 56 13.17 4.63 6.48
N LYS A 57 14.27 4.07 6.96
CA LYS A 57 14.41 3.66 8.36
C LYS A 57 14.16 4.81 9.32
N GLU A 58 14.62 6.01 9.00
CA GLU A 58 14.51 7.22 9.83
C GLU A 58 13.02 7.62 10.04
N ILE A 59 12.18 7.45 9.03
CA ILE A 59 10.73 7.68 9.15
C ILE A 59 10.09 6.63 10.02
N LEU A 60 10.49 5.36 9.87
CA LEU A 60 9.98 4.27 10.70
C LEU A 60 10.41 4.44 12.16
N GLU A 61 11.65 4.84 12.43
CA GLU A 61 12.16 5.17 13.78
C GLU A 61 11.35 6.30 14.42
N SER A 62 11.05 7.36 13.67
CA SER A 62 10.22 8.47 14.16
C SER A 62 8.77 8.04 14.46
N ILE A 63 8.21 7.10 13.70
CA ILE A 63 6.88 6.52 13.99
C ILE A 63 6.94 5.68 15.28
N VAL A 64 8.02 4.92 15.47
CA VAL A 64 8.27 4.15 16.72
C VAL A 64 8.36 5.08 17.91
N GLU A 65 9.10 6.20 17.81
CA GLU A 65 9.18 7.20 18.88
C GLU A 65 7.81 7.75 19.28
N ILE A 66 6.98 8.13 18.29
CA ILE A 66 5.60 8.58 18.54
C ILE A 66 4.77 7.49 19.24
N ALA A 67 4.93 6.25 18.81
CA ALA A 67 4.19 5.14 19.40
C ALA A 67 4.65 4.85 20.84
N LEU A 68 5.94 4.96 21.14
CA LEU A 68 6.50 4.81 22.50
C LEU A 68 6.00 5.91 23.45
N GLU A 69 6.01 7.17 23.00
CA GLU A 69 5.53 8.31 23.78
C GLU A 69 4.06 8.18 24.23
N HIS A 70 3.27 7.45 23.45
CA HIS A 70 1.82 7.34 23.67
C HIS A 70 1.35 5.89 23.95
N GLU A 71 2.27 4.96 24.18
CA GLU A 71 2.00 3.54 24.47
C GLU A 71 1.07 2.90 23.41
N LEU A 72 1.34 3.15 22.12
CA LEU A 72 0.48 2.70 21.01
C LEU A 72 0.98 1.36 20.43
N MET A 73 0.06 0.52 20.00
CA MET A 73 0.36 -0.65 19.19
C MET A 73 0.65 -0.22 17.74
N ILE A 74 1.51 -0.97 17.05
CA ILE A 74 1.74 -0.76 15.62
C ILE A 74 1.22 -1.96 14.82
N PHE A 75 0.34 -1.68 13.86
CA PHE A 75 -0.15 -2.63 12.87
C PHE A 75 0.59 -2.37 11.55
N ALA A 76 1.42 -3.32 11.12
CA ALA A 76 2.24 -3.20 9.91
C ALA A 76 1.74 -4.15 8.83
N ASP A 77 1.24 -3.61 7.72
CA ASP A 77 0.94 -4.37 6.51
C ASP A 77 2.17 -4.36 5.61
N GLU A 78 2.91 -5.47 5.63
CA GLU A 78 4.17 -5.64 4.91
C GLU A 78 4.03 -6.61 3.72
N ILE A 79 2.82 -6.71 3.15
CA ILE A 79 2.52 -7.65 2.06
C ILE A 79 3.38 -7.45 0.81
N TYR A 80 4.01 -6.29 0.65
CA TYR A 80 4.88 -5.94 -0.47
C TYR A 80 6.38 -5.91 -0.10
N ASP A 81 6.78 -6.42 1.06
CA ASP A 81 8.13 -6.38 1.62
C ASP A 81 9.26 -6.76 0.64
N ARG A 82 9.01 -7.73 -0.24
CA ARG A 82 9.96 -8.22 -1.26
C ARG A 82 9.77 -7.59 -2.64
N ILE A 83 8.81 -6.69 -2.79
CA ILE A 83 8.55 -5.98 -4.06
C ILE A 83 9.10 -4.58 -3.93
N VAL A 84 10.41 -4.49 -4.00
CA VAL A 84 11.21 -3.27 -3.90
C VAL A 84 12.10 -3.16 -5.13
N TYR A 85 12.37 -1.94 -5.57
CA TYR A 85 13.08 -1.65 -6.81
C TYR A 85 14.33 -0.82 -6.60
N ASP A 86 15.17 -0.75 -7.63
CA ASP A 86 16.34 0.15 -7.70
C ASP A 86 17.41 -0.10 -6.61
N GLY A 87 17.45 -1.31 -6.02
CA GLY A 87 18.42 -1.65 -4.95
C GLY A 87 18.03 -1.12 -3.57
N GLU A 88 16.83 -0.60 -3.42
CA GLU A 88 16.27 -0.24 -2.12
C GLU A 88 15.99 -1.48 -1.27
N GLU A 89 15.98 -1.33 0.05
CA GLU A 89 15.73 -2.42 1.00
C GLU A 89 14.54 -2.10 1.91
N HIS A 90 13.68 -3.08 2.12
CA HIS A 90 12.59 -2.97 3.08
C HIS A 90 13.11 -3.21 4.50
N THR A 91 12.72 -2.33 5.40
CA THR A 91 12.93 -2.52 6.85
C THR A 91 11.59 -2.80 7.50
N SER A 92 11.45 -3.95 8.18
CA SER A 92 10.28 -4.20 9.01
C SER A 92 10.31 -3.29 10.24
N ILE A 93 9.24 -2.54 10.48
CA ILE A 93 9.17 -1.64 11.64
C ILE A 93 9.26 -2.41 12.96
N ALA A 94 8.80 -3.65 13.00
CA ALA A 94 8.88 -4.51 14.17
C ALA A 94 10.31 -4.94 14.53
N SER A 95 11.30 -4.71 13.65
CA SER A 95 12.71 -4.97 13.93
C SER A 95 13.43 -3.83 14.65
N LEU A 96 12.79 -2.67 14.81
CA LEU A 96 13.44 -1.46 15.33
C LEU A 96 13.46 -1.38 16.85
N THR A 97 12.53 -2.05 17.53
CA THR A 97 12.46 -2.11 19.00
C THR A 97 11.66 -3.31 19.47
N ASP A 98 11.92 -3.78 20.68
CA ASP A 98 11.12 -4.77 21.39
C ASP A 98 10.25 -4.17 22.52
N GLU A 99 10.29 -2.85 22.71
CA GLU A 99 9.53 -2.14 23.76
C GLU A 99 8.05 -1.97 23.42
N LEU A 100 7.68 -1.94 22.13
CA LEU A 100 6.30 -1.84 21.66
C LEU A 100 5.71 -3.20 21.30
N PHE A 101 4.39 -3.26 21.24
CA PHE A 101 3.67 -4.40 20.66
C PHE A 101 3.40 -4.17 19.16
N PHE A 102 3.81 -5.14 18.35
CA PHE A 102 3.63 -5.11 16.91
C PHE A 102 2.73 -6.24 16.42
N VAL A 103 1.90 -5.93 15.44
CA VAL A 103 1.11 -6.88 14.66
C VAL A 103 1.51 -6.74 13.20
N THR A 104 2.34 -7.63 12.69
CA THR A 104 2.84 -7.58 11.32
C THR A 104 2.09 -8.57 10.44
N PHE A 105 1.55 -8.08 9.32
CA PHE A 105 0.78 -8.87 8.35
C PHE A 105 1.59 -9.09 7.08
N ASN A 106 1.57 -10.33 6.59
CA ASN A 106 2.16 -10.70 5.31
C ASN A 106 1.44 -11.91 4.71
N GLY A 107 1.81 -12.36 3.52
CA GLY A 107 1.15 -13.50 2.87
C GLY A 107 1.68 -13.84 1.49
N LEU A 108 1.13 -14.88 0.89
CA LEU A 108 1.55 -15.40 -0.41
C LEU A 108 1.02 -14.60 -1.60
N SER A 109 0.09 -13.67 -1.38
CA SER A 109 -0.69 -13.05 -2.46
C SER A 109 0.15 -12.19 -3.41
N LYS A 110 1.22 -11.56 -2.94
CA LYS A 110 1.98 -10.55 -3.69
C LYS A 110 3.37 -11.05 -4.04
N SER A 111 4.27 -11.10 -3.08
CA SER A 111 5.67 -11.53 -3.29
C SER A 111 5.77 -12.90 -3.95
N HIS A 112 4.88 -13.82 -3.59
CA HIS A 112 4.85 -15.17 -4.15
C HIS A 112 3.85 -15.34 -5.31
N ARG A 113 3.12 -14.29 -5.71
CA ARG A 113 2.15 -14.29 -6.82
C ARG A 113 1.06 -15.37 -6.68
N ALA A 114 0.81 -15.82 -5.46
CA ALA A 114 -0.12 -16.90 -5.13
C ALA A 114 -1.41 -16.37 -4.48
N ALA A 115 -1.98 -15.28 -5.04
CA ALA A 115 -3.18 -14.65 -4.49
C ALA A 115 -4.39 -15.60 -4.41
N GLY A 116 -4.48 -16.58 -5.31
CA GLY A 116 -5.53 -17.59 -5.33
C GLY A 116 -5.46 -18.60 -4.18
N PHE A 117 -4.30 -18.79 -3.56
CA PHE A 117 -4.15 -19.67 -2.40
C PHE A 117 -4.86 -19.15 -1.14
N ARG A 118 -5.17 -17.88 -1.07
CA ARG A 118 -5.81 -17.23 0.08
C ARG A 118 -5.09 -17.51 1.40
N ALA A 119 -3.76 -17.48 1.39
CA ALA A 119 -2.90 -17.73 2.54
C ALA A 119 -2.11 -16.49 2.93
N GLY A 120 -2.09 -16.22 4.22
CA GLY A 120 -1.32 -15.16 4.85
C GLY A 120 -1.11 -15.47 6.32
N TRP A 121 -0.30 -14.69 6.96
CA TRP A 121 0.03 -14.83 8.37
C TRP A 121 0.09 -13.48 9.06
N MET A 122 0.00 -13.54 10.36
CA MET A 122 0.16 -12.44 11.28
C MET A 122 1.23 -12.83 12.30
N VAL A 123 2.21 -11.96 12.50
CA VAL A 123 3.26 -12.13 13.51
C VAL A 123 3.02 -11.13 14.63
N LEU A 124 2.95 -11.63 15.85
CA LEU A 124 2.89 -10.84 17.08
C LEU A 124 4.31 -10.78 17.66
N SER A 125 4.84 -9.60 17.91
CA SER A 125 6.21 -9.41 18.36
C SER A 125 6.37 -8.21 19.28
N GLY A 126 7.58 -8.06 19.85
CA GLY A 126 7.91 -7.00 20.79
C GLY A 126 7.33 -7.25 22.18
N ASN A 127 6.78 -6.25 22.84
CA ASN A 127 6.26 -6.34 24.21
C ASN A 127 4.92 -7.07 24.30
N LEU A 128 4.96 -8.40 24.25
CA LEU A 128 3.75 -9.25 24.31
C LEU A 128 3.01 -9.15 25.66
N GLU A 129 3.71 -8.82 26.73
CA GLU A 129 3.08 -8.73 28.06
C GLU A 129 2.13 -7.51 28.15
N SER A 130 2.51 -6.40 27.49
CA SER A 130 1.64 -5.20 27.44
C SER A 130 0.33 -5.44 26.66
N ALA A 131 0.30 -6.43 25.77
CA ALA A 131 -0.83 -6.78 24.91
C ALA A 131 -1.43 -8.16 25.20
N LYS A 132 -1.23 -8.70 26.40
CA LYS A 132 -1.63 -10.05 26.79
C LYS A 132 -3.10 -10.35 26.54
N ASP A 133 -3.99 -9.42 26.92
CA ASP A 133 -5.43 -9.60 26.73
C ASP A 133 -5.81 -9.60 25.24
N TYR A 134 -5.14 -8.76 24.44
CA TYR A 134 -5.30 -8.75 22.99
C TYR A 134 -4.86 -10.09 22.37
N CYS A 135 -3.71 -10.61 22.78
CA CYS A 135 -3.21 -11.91 22.33
C CYS A 135 -4.17 -13.05 22.72
N GLN A 136 -4.72 -13.00 23.95
CA GLN A 136 -5.73 -13.97 24.39
C GLN A 136 -7.02 -13.87 23.56
N GLY A 137 -7.49 -12.67 23.26
CA GLY A 137 -8.64 -12.45 22.38
C GLY A 137 -8.43 -13.05 20.99
N LEU A 138 -7.26 -12.85 20.38
CA LEU A 138 -6.90 -13.46 19.10
C LEU A 138 -6.88 -15.00 19.17
N GLN A 139 -6.35 -15.58 20.27
CA GLN A 139 -6.35 -17.03 20.47
C GLN A 139 -7.79 -17.57 20.55
N ILE A 140 -8.69 -16.90 21.26
CA ILE A 140 -10.11 -17.28 21.33
C ILE A 140 -10.75 -17.23 19.95
N LEU A 141 -10.57 -16.15 19.19
CA LEU A 141 -11.07 -16.04 17.81
C LEU A 141 -10.52 -17.12 16.89
N SER A 142 -9.22 -17.42 17.01
CA SER A 142 -8.60 -18.50 16.26
C SER A 142 -9.22 -19.87 16.58
N ASN A 143 -9.46 -20.17 17.85
CA ASN A 143 -10.11 -21.40 18.28
C ASN A 143 -11.56 -21.51 17.79
N MET A 144 -12.30 -20.40 17.76
CA MET A 144 -13.66 -20.37 17.22
C MET A 144 -13.68 -20.56 15.69
N ARG A 145 -12.67 -20.02 14.98
CA ARG A 145 -12.54 -20.17 13.52
C ARG A 145 -12.11 -21.57 13.12
N LEU A 146 -11.37 -22.30 13.99
CA LEU A 146 -10.74 -23.59 13.76
C LEU A 146 -9.63 -23.51 12.69
N CYS A 147 -9.78 -24.27 11.60
CA CYS A 147 -8.76 -24.32 10.55
C CYS A 147 -8.98 -23.26 9.47
N SER A 148 -7.90 -22.62 9.06
CA SER A 148 -7.84 -21.87 7.80
C SER A 148 -7.70 -22.86 6.62
N ASN A 149 -7.44 -22.38 5.41
CA ASN A 149 -7.22 -23.22 4.23
C ASN A 149 -5.95 -24.09 4.41
N VAL A 150 -6.11 -25.30 4.87
CA VAL A 150 -5.01 -26.22 5.25
C VAL A 150 -4.04 -26.49 4.09
N PRO A 151 -4.50 -26.84 2.85
CA PRO A 151 -3.57 -27.02 1.74
C PRO A 151 -2.68 -25.79 1.48
N ALA A 152 -3.25 -24.58 1.58
CA ALA A 152 -2.52 -23.35 1.37
C ALA A 152 -1.52 -23.05 2.51
N GLN A 153 -1.82 -23.47 3.75
CA GLN A 153 -0.87 -23.35 4.87
C GLN A 153 0.40 -24.18 4.64
N TYR A 154 0.28 -25.38 4.09
CA TYR A 154 1.45 -26.20 3.74
C TYR A 154 2.31 -25.54 2.66
N ALA A 155 1.73 -24.76 1.76
CA ALA A 155 2.48 -24.03 0.75
C ALA A 155 3.32 -22.87 1.33
N ILE A 156 2.96 -22.32 2.49
CA ILE A 156 3.69 -21.21 3.11
C ILE A 156 5.14 -21.59 3.39
N GLN A 157 5.39 -22.75 3.99
CA GLN A 157 6.74 -23.18 4.34
C GLN A 157 7.64 -23.29 3.10
N THR A 158 7.13 -23.90 2.03
CA THR A 158 7.87 -24.01 0.75
C THR A 158 8.11 -22.62 0.15
N ALA A 159 7.09 -21.77 0.11
CA ALA A 159 7.18 -20.43 -0.46
C ALA A 159 8.19 -19.54 0.28
N LEU A 160 8.26 -19.63 1.61
CA LEU A 160 9.21 -18.86 2.41
C LEU A 160 10.67 -19.35 2.25
N GLY A 161 10.87 -20.60 1.85
CA GLY A 161 12.18 -21.13 1.52
C GLY A 161 12.75 -20.68 0.17
N GLU A 162 11.92 -20.07 -0.70
CA GLU A 162 12.28 -19.68 -2.06
C GLU A 162 12.18 -18.14 -2.25
N SER A 163 13.32 -17.44 -2.20
CA SER A 163 13.36 -15.97 -2.39
C SER A 163 13.65 -15.51 -3.82
N GLU A 164 14.42 -16.30 -4.57
CA GLU A 164 14.98 -15.88 -5.87
C GLU A 164 13.94 -15.47 -6.93
N SER A 165 12.76 -16.08 -6.91
CA SER A 165 11.77 -15.89 -7.98
C SER A 165 11.17 -14.46 -8.04
N ILE A 166 11.09 -13.74 -6.93
CA ILE A 166 10.62 -12.36 -6.91
C ILE A 166 11.76 -11.38 -7.19
N GLU A 167 12.97 -11.67 -6.69
CA GLU A 167 14.17 -10.88 -6.91
C GLU A 167 14.47 -10.72 -8.40
N GLN A 168 14.37 -11.80 -9.18
CA GLN A 168 14.52 -11.74 -10.65
C GLN A 168 13.51 -10.82 -11.34
N LEU A 169 12.32 -10.64 -10.77
CA LEU A 169 11.28 -9.81 -11.37
C LEU A 169 11.45 -8.32 -11.06
N VAL A 170 11.99 -7.98 -9.89
CA VAL A 170 12.16 -6.59 -9.44
C VAL A 170 13.53 -6.02 -9.75
N SER A 171 14.53 -6.88 -10.02
CA SER A 171 15.87 -6.48 -10.41
C SER A 171 15.90 -5.74 -11.76
N PRO A 172 16.94 -4.94 -12.05
CA PRO A 172 17.09 -4.26 -13.34
C PRO A 172 16.97 -5.24 -14.52
N GLY A 173 16.08 -4.93 -15.46
CA GLY A 173 15.74 -5.81 -16.59
C GLY A 173 14.69 -6.88 -16.26
N GLY A 174 14.33 -7.05 -15.00
CA GLY A 174 13.23 -7.93 -14.59
C GLY A 174 11.86 -7.41 -15.03
N ARG A 175 10.91 -8.32 -15.20
CA ARG A 175 9.58 -8.02 -15.74
C ARG A 175 8.87 -6.88 -15.00
N LEU A 176 8.82 -6.92 -13.67
CA LEU A 176 8.14 -5.89 -12.88
C LEU A 176 8.88 -4.55 -12.91
N ALA A 177 10.22 -4.57 -12.91
CA ALA A 177 11.03 -3.37 -13.03
C ALA A 177 10.79 -2.66 -14.38
N GLU A 178 10.74 -3.40 -15.49
CA GLU A 178 10.46 -2.84 -16.81
C GLU A 178 9.00 -2.35 -16.94
N GLN A 179 8.02 -3.09 -16.42
CA GLN A 179 6.62 -2.66 -16.37
C GLN A 179 6.46 -1.35 -15.61
N ARG A 180 7.07 -1.22 -14.41
CA ARG A 180 7.10 0.02 -13.63
C ARG A 180 7.73 1.17 -14.42
N LYS A 181 8.90 0.94 -14.98
CA LYS A 181 9.67 1.95 -15.74
C LYS A 181 8.88 2.49 -16.94
N VAL A 182 8.31 1.61 -17.74
CA VAL A 182 7.51 1.98 -18.92
C VAL A 182 6.29 2.77 -18.49
N SER A 183 5.51 2.25 -17.56
CA SER A 183 4.28 2.88 -17.10
C SER A 183 4.52 4.24 -16.45
N HIS A 184 5.52 4.37 -15.58
CA HIS A 184 5.86 5.63 -14.95
C HIS A 184 6.32 6.68 -15.98
N ARG A 185 7.20 6.30 -16.92
CA ARG A 185 7.67 7.19 -17.98
C ARG A 185 6.51 7.74 -18.82
N MET A 186 5.59 6.86 -19.23
CA MET A 186 4.50 7.23 -20.11
C MET A 186 3.47 8.09 -19.40
N ILE A 187 3.03 7.71 -18.18
CA ILE A 187 2.04 8.49 -17.43
C ILE A 187 2.55 9.89 -17.07
N SER A 188 3.83 10.00 -16.69
CA SER A 188 4.45 11.29 -16.36
C SER A 188 4.70 12.16 -17.60
N GLY A 189 4.65 11.60 -18.79
CA GLY A 189 4.74 12.33 -20.06
C GLY A 189 3.41 12.92 -20.53
N ILE A 190 2.29 12.61 -19.90
CA ILE A 190 0.98 13.12 -20.29
C ILE A 190 0.82 14.57 -19.74
N PRO A 191 0.56 15.58 -20.60
CA PRO A 191 0.42 16.96 -20.15
C PRO A 191 -0.74 17.16 -19.18
N GLY A 192 -0.44 17.59 -17.95
CA GLY A 192 -1.42 17.77 -16.87
C GLY A 192 -1.51 16.58 -15.91
N LEU A 193 -0.63 15.57 -16.10
CA LEU A 193 -0.42 14.50 -15.13
C LEU A 193 1.00 14.55 -14.58
N SER A 194 1.14 14.15 -13.32
CA SER A 194 2.44 13.89 -12.68
C SER A 194 2.38 12.63 -11.84
N CYS A 195 3.50 12.00 -11.57
CA CYS A 195 3.52 10.79 -10.75
C CYS A 195 4.87 10.65 -10.05
N VAL A 196 4.85 10.47 -8.74
CA VAL A 196 6.03 10.07 -7.99
C VAL A 196 6.42 8.66 -8.41
N LYS A 197 7.71 8.42 -8.67
CA LYS A 197 8.19 7.10 -9.08
C LYS A 197 8.11 6.13 -7.89
N PRO A 198 7.33 5.05 -7.99
CA PRO A 198 7.20 4.11 -6.88
C PRO A 198 8.52 3.38 -6.61
N LYS A 199 8.89 3.26 -5.33
CA LYS A 199 10.06 2.50 -4.87
C LYS A 199 9.71 1.05 -4.54
N GLY A 200 8.42 0.76 -4.33
CA GLY A 200 7.93 -0.59 -4.03
C GLY A 200 6.53 -0.87 -4.57
N ALA A 201 5.98 -2.01 -4.19
CA ALA A 201 4.65 -2.49 -4.55
C ALA A 201 4.44 -2.61 -6.08
N LEU A 202 3.20 -2.45 -6.55
CA LEU A 202 2.77 -2.77 -7.92
C LEU A 202 1.95 -1.63 -8.54
N TYR A 203 2.08 -0.40 -8.03
CA TYR A 203 1.15 0.69 -8.28
C TYR A 203 1.84 1.98 -8.70
N LEU A 204 1.15 2.72 -9.56
CA LEU A 204 1.35 4.16 -9.77
C LEU A 204 0.16 4.90 -9.18
N PHE A 205 0.41 6.06 -8.61
CA PHE A 205 -0.62 6.94 -8.07
C PHE A 205 -0.48 8.34 -8.65
N PRO A 206 -0.80 8.50 -9.96
CA PRO A 206 -0.65 9.75 -10.66
C PRO A 206 -1.63 10.80 -10.16
N LYS A 207 -1.13 12.04 -10.12
CA LYS A 207 -1.87 13.26 -9.89
C LYS A 207 -2.37 13.85 -11.19
N VAL A 208 -3.56 14.41 -11.15
CA VAL A 208 -4.23 15.09 -12.27
C VAL A 208 -4.37 16.57 -11.97
N ASP A 209 -4.06 17.42 -12.95
CA ASP A 209 -4.34 18.85 -12.89
C ASP A 209 -5.86 19.08 -12.95
N THR A 210 -6.46 19.28 -11.79
CA THR A 210 -7.91 19.42 -11.65
C THR A 210 -8.45 20.70 -12.31
N GLU A 211 -7.66 21.77 -12.35
CA GLU A 211 -8.07 23.04 -13.01
C GLU A 211 -8.10 22.88 -14.53
N LYS A 212 -7.04 22.27 -15.09
CA LYS A 212 -6.93 22.02 -16.52
C LYS A 212 -8.08 21.15 -17.04
N PHE A 213 -8.42 20.10 -16.33
CA PHE A 213 -9.44 19.13 -16.75
C PHE A 213 -10.82 19.37 -16.14
N GLY A 214 -10.96 20.40 -15.30
CA GLY A 214 -12.24 20.74 -14.64
C GLY A 214 -12.72 19.68 -13.68
N ILE A 215 -11.80 18.90 -13.04
CA ILE A 215 -12.18 17.75 -12.22
C ILE A 215 -12.64 18.21 -10.84
N VAL A 216 -13.84 17.78 -10.48
CA VAL A 216 -14.45 17.97 -9.15
C VAL A 216 -14.84 16.64 -8.51
N ASP A 217 -14.86 15.57 -9.30
CA ASP A 217 -15.25 14.22 -8.90
C ASP A 217 -14.34 13.18 -9.58
N ASP A 218 -13.42 12.58 -8.83
CA ASP A 218 -12.49 11.58 -9.33
C ASP A 218 -13.16 10.23 -9.65
N GLU A 219 -14.26 9.88 -8.98
CA GLU A 219 -15.04 8.69 -9.31
C GLU A 219 -15.68 8.82 -10.69
N ARG A 220 -16.28 9.98 -10.97
CA ARG A 220 -16.83 10.26 -12.30
C ARG A 220 -15.74 10.22 -13.38
N MET A 221 -14.56 10.80 -13.12
CA MET A 221 -13.44 10.79 -14.06
C MET A 221 -13.02 9.35 -14.40
N VAL A 222 -12.84 8.47 -13.41
CA VAL A 222 -12.44 7.08 -13.68
C VAL A 222 -13.56 6.27 -14.36
N LEU A 223 -14.83 6.56 -14.07
CA LEU A 223 -15.96 5.97 -14.78
C LEU A 223 -16.03 6.43 -16.25
N ASP A 224 -15.74 7.68 -16.54
CA ASP A 224 -15.71 8.19 -17.90
C ASP A 224 -14.54 7.56 -18.70
N LEU A 225 -13.37 7.43 -18.08
CA LEU A 225 -12.24 6.69 -18.65
C LEU A 225 -12.64 5.23 -18.97
N LEU A 226 -13.28 4.55 -18.02
CA LEU A 226 -13.73 3.17 -18.21
C LEU A 226 -14.74 3.04 -19.37
N ARG A 227 -15.71 3.96 -19.45
CA ARG A 227 -16.76 3.92 -20.48
C ARG A 227 -16.24 4.24 -21.88
N THR A 228 -15.25 5.13 -21.97
CA THR A 228 -14.75 5.61 -23.28
C THR A 228 -13.54 4.84 -23.77
N LYS A 229 -12.68 4.37 -22.86
CA LYS A 229 -11.40 3.72 -23.18
C LYS A 229 -11.32 2.27 -22.72
N HIS A 230 -12.31 1.78 -21.99
CA HIS A 230 -12.34 0.41 -21.43
C HIS A 230 -11.15 0.11 -20.49
N ILE A 231 -10.62 1.15 -19.83
CA ILE A 231 -9.52 1.05 -18.87
C ILE A 231 -10.08 1.26 -17.47
N LEU A 232 -9.90 0.24 -16.62
CA LEU A 232 -10.29 0.28 -15.21
C LEU A 232 -9.12 0.75 -14.34
N VAL A 233 -9.30 1.87 -13.69
CA VAL A 233 -8.42 2.42 -12.64
C VAL A 233 -9.22 2.64 -11.37
N VAL A 234 -8.56 3.02 -10.28
CA VAL A 234 -9.27 3.28 -9.01
C VAL A 234 -9.04 4.72 -8.59
N GLN A 235 -10.11 5.43 -8.31
CA GLN A 235 -10.08 6.83 -7.85
C GLN A 235 -9.33 6.98 -6.52
N GLY A 236 -8.71 8.15 -6.31
CA GLY A 236 -7.94 8.46 -5.11
C GLY A 236 -8.77 8.42 -3.82
N ARG A 237 -10.01 8.92 -3.88
CA ARG A 237 -10.95 8.86 -2.75
C ARG A 237 -11.25 7.44 -2.28
N GLY A 238 -11.11 6.44 -3.14
CA GLY A 238 -11.19 5.02 -2.75
C GLY A 238 -10.11 4.57 -1.77
N PHE A 239 -9.05 5.37 -1.61
CA PHE A 239 -7.95 5.19 -0.64
C PHE A 239 -8.00 6.21 0.51
N ASN A 240 -9.13 6.89 0.71
CA ASN A 240 -9.33 7.99 1.66
C ASN A 240 -8.45 9.23 1.37
N TRP A 241 -7.97 9.38 0.14
CA TRP A 241 -7.33 10.61 -0.28
C TRP A 241 -8.41 11.71 -0.38
N PRO A 242 -8.21 12.88 0.23
CA PRO A 242 -9.29 13.87 0.36
C PRO A 242 -9.60 14.61 -0.94
N GLU A 243 -8.60 14.79 -1.81
CA GLU A 243 -8.72 15.58 -3.03
C GLU A 243 -9.13 14.71 -4.22
N PRO A 244 -9.88 15.25 -5.21
CA PRO A 244 -10.30 14.49 -6.39
C PRO A 244 -9.24 14.51 -7.50
N ASP A 245 -7.95 14.47 -7.15
CA ASP A 245 -6.83 14.75 -8.04
C ASP A 245 -5.91 13.55 -8.27
N HIS A 246 -6.24 12.36 -7.76
CA HIS A 246 -5.42 11.16 -7.94
C HIS A 246 -6.23 9.96 -8.39
N PHE A 247 -5.53 9.02 -9.04
CA PHE A 247 -6.05 7.68 -9.32
C PHE A 247 -4.94 6.64 -9.29
N ARG A 248 -5.28 5.38 -8.99
CA ARG A 248 -4.30 4.30 -8.95
C ARG A 248 -4.32 3.46 -10.20
N ILE A 249 -3.14 3.20 -10.76
CA ILE A 249 -2.89 2.24 -11.84
C ILE A 249 -2.12 1.04 -11.27
N VAL A 250 -2.44 -0.17 -11.77
CA VAL A 250 -1.69 -1.40 -11.50
C VAL A 250 -0.84 -1.73 -12.71
N PHE A 251 0.49 -1.81 -12.59
CA PHE A 251 1.39 -2.06 -13.71
C PHE A 251 1.75 -3.54 -13.92
N LEU A 252 0.81 -4.47 -13.64
CA LEU A 252 1.00 -5.92 -13.81
C LEU A 252 0.86 -6.47 -15.22
N PRO A 253 0.08 -5.89 -16.15
CA PRO A 253 0.04 -6.34 -17.53
C PRO A 253 1.42 -6.28 -18.19
N ASN A 254 1.63 -7.06 -19.27
CA ASN A 254 2.87 -6.98 -20.02
C ASN A 254 3.10 -5.57 -20.59
N THR A 255 4.36 -5.24 -20.92
CA THR A 255 4.76 -3.90 -21.36
C THR A 255 3.98 -3.39 -22.56
N LYS A 256 3.71 -4.25 -23.55
CA LYS A 256 2.93 -3.87 -24.74
C LYS A 256 1.48 -3.47 -24.38
N THR A 257 0.83 -4.22 -23.49
CA THR A 257 -0.53 -3.89 -23.01
C THR A 257 -0.50 -2.59 -22.19
N LEU A 258 0.56 -2.39 -21.39
CA LEU A 258 0.72 -1.15 -20.63
C LEU A 258 0.94 0.05 -21.52
N GLU A 259 1.78 -0.07 -22.55
CA GLU A 259 2.00 0.99 -23.55
C GLU A 259 0.69 1.39 -24.22
N GLN A 260 -0.07 0.43 -24.73
CA GLN A 260 -1.39 0.68 -25.30
C GLN A 260 -2.35 1.36 -24.32
N ALA A 261 -2.40 0.88 -23.08
CA ALA A 261 -3.26 1.50 -22.07
C ALA A 261 -2.84 2.94 -21.72
N MET A 262 -1.55 3.23 -21.66
CA MET A 262 -1.05 4.59 -21.41
C MET A 262 -1.31 5.52 -22.59
N GLU A 263 -1.24 5.03 -23.83
CA GLU A 263 -1.64 5.79 -25.03
C GLU A 263 -3.14 6.14 -24.99
N GLU A 264 -4.00 5.20 -24.62
CA GLU A 264 -5.43 5.46 -24.48
C GLU A 264 -5.75 6.43 -23.34
N ILE A 265 -5.00 6.36 -22.21
CA ILE A 265 -5.12 7.34 -21.13
C ILE A 265 -4.68 8.72 -21.62
N ALA A 266 -3.60 8.80 -22.39
CA ALA A 266 -3.13 10.06 -22.98
C ALA A 266 -4.16 10.65 -23.94
N ASP A 267 -4.75 9.84 -24.81
CA ASP A 267 -5.80 10.26 -25.73
C ASP A 267 -7.04 10.73 -24.97
N PHE A 268 -7.47 10.02 -23.91
CA PHE A 268 -8.55 10.45 -23.03
C PHE A 268 -8.31 11.86 -22.48
N PHE A 269 -7.16 12.08 -21.84
CA PHE A 269 -6.84 13.39 -21.23
C PHE A 269 -6.58 14.49 -22.27
N SER A 270 -6.27 14.15 -23.53
CA SER A 270 -6.08 15.16 -24.58
C SER A 270 -7.36 15.96 -24.89
N GLY A 271 -8.52 15.34 -24.74
CA GLY A 271 -9.82 15.95 -25.04
C GLY A 271 -10.79 16.01 -23.84
N TYR A 272 -10.38 15.50 -22.67
CA TYR A 272 -11.26 15.39 -21.52
C TYR A 272 -11.38 16.71 -20.76
N ARG A 273 -12.60 17.04 -20.44
CA ARG A 273 -12.96 18.04 -19.43
C ARG A 273 -14.23 17.57 -18.73
N GLN A 274 -14.18 17.50 -17.42
CA GLN A 274 -15.35 17.17 -16.63
C GLN A 274 -16.33 18.34 -16.66
N GLY A 275 -17.54 18.12 -17.12
CA GLY A 275 -18.58 19.12 -17.28
C GLY A 275 -19.64 19.04 -16.18
#